data_f21fce704a9f32424e80a24611a1fe17
#
_entry.id   f21fce704a9f32424e80a24611a1fe17
#
_cell.length_a   1.000
_cell.length_b   1.000
_cell.length_c   1.000
_cell.angle_alpha   90.00
_cell.angle_beta   90.00
_cell.angle_gamma   90.00
#
_symmetry.space_group_name_H-M   'P 1'
#
loop_
_entity.id
_entity.type
_entity.pdbx_description
1 polymer ?
#
loop_
_entity_poly.entity_id
_entity_poly.type
_entity_poly.pdbx_seq_one_letter_code
_entity_poly.pdbx_strand_id
1 'polypeptide(L)'
;MDTADGAWVSMLLMGAMVATSGDEGLEFMNTKYPTDYNIEPVVNAVAEMQKWYQNYTTLDAVGGAYENAANNFFSGNVAMICNGPWMIGDFSDTSKTPDGFDQNVGVAAYPGNFVYDAPIEGMFVTKQDDPALEEAAIAMVKFFTSPESQQLALEMQGMVPAAASVEITDTATTFPLLGEFLNIASECTVRSNTFTGNMVPGLQDLFSAELPNLANGTYTPEQFCQILTDFAAANAVS
;
A
#
# COMPACT_ATOMS: atom_id res chain seq x y z
N MET A 1 9.73 -6.99 0.56
CA MET A 1 9.15 -6.62 1.86
C MET A 1 10.04 -5.58 2.52
N ASP A 2 9.53 -4.82 3.46
CA ASP A 2 10.20 -3.78 4.23
C ASP A 2 9.78 -3.86 5.72
N THR A 3 10.55 -3.28 6.61
CA THR A 3 10.16 -3.12 8.03
C THR A 3 10.32 -1.68 8.50
N ALA A 4 11.04 -0.85 7.79
CA ALA A 4 11.19 0.57 8.06
C ALA A 4 10.18 1.41 7.26
N ASP A 5 10.21 2.71 7.44
CA ASP A 5 9.37 3.68 6.69
C ASP A 5 7.87 3.34 6.74
N GLY A 6 7.38 2.98 7.93
CA GLY A 6 6.00 2.57 8.13
C GLY A 6 5.65 1.18 7.62
N ALA A 7 6.60 0.41 7.05
CA ALA A 7 6.45 -0.97 6.59
C ALA A 7 5.25 -1.19 5.65
N TRP A 8 4.92 -0.19 4.83
CA TRP A 8 3.66 -0.16 4.08
C TRP A 8 3.57 -1.25 2.99
N VAL A 9 4.70 -1.62 2.35
CA VAL A 9 4.73 -2.72 1.36
C VAL A 9 4.37 -4.04 2.03
N SER A 10 4.92 -4.28 3.22
CA SER A 10 4.62 -5.47 4.02
C SER A 10 3.18 -5.47 4.53
N MET A 11 2.65 -4.29 4.87
CA MET A 11 1.24 -4.14 5.25
C MET A 11 0.28 -4.39 4.09
N LEU A 12 0.65 -4.09 2.83
CA LEU A 12 -0.15 -4.46 1.67
C LEU A 12 -0.29 -5.99 1.56
N LEU A 13 0.80 -6.72 1.75
CA LEU A 13 0.75 -8.19 1.74
C LEU A 13 -0.10 -8.73 2.89
N MET A 14 0.15 -8.24 4.12
CA MET A 14 -0.56 -8.69 5.30
C MET A 14 -2.07 -8.42 5.21
N GLY A 15 -2.45 -7.21 4.82
CA GLY A 15 -3.86 -6.83 4.66
C GLY A 15 -4.59 -7.67 3.61
N ALA A 16 -3.91 -8.02 2.50
CA ALA A 16 -4.47 -8.92 1.50
C ALA A 16 -4.72 -10.33 2.09
N MET A 17 -3.78 -10.86 2.89
CA MET A 17 -3.96 -12.14 3.57
C MET A 17 -5.13 -12.11 4.57
N VAL A 18 -5.27 -11.02 5.32
CA VAL A 18 -6.41 -10.84 6.24
C VAL A 18 -7.72 -10.77 5.47
N ALA A 19 -7.82 -9.91 4.44
CA ALA A 19 -9.04 -9.71 3.67
C ALA A 19 -9.55 -10.99 2.97
N THR A 20 -8.63 -11.88 2.61
CA THR A 20 -8.96 -13.12 1.87
C THR A 20 -9.08 -14.35 2.75
N SER A 21 -8.98 -14.21 4.07
CA SER A 21 -9.09 -15.32 5.02
C SER A 21 -10.55 -15.73 5.34
N GLY A 22 -11.54 -14.95 4.89
CA GLY A 22 -12.97 -15.17 5.11
C GLY A 22 -13.69 -13.91 5.57
N ASP A 23 -14.95 -14.05 5.93
CA ASP A 23 -15.85 -12.93 6.27
C ASP A 23 -15.31 -12.08 7.44
N GLU A 24 -14.80 -12.71 8.50
CA GLU A 24 -14.25 -12.02 9.66
C GLU A 24 -13.04 -11.15 9.30
N GLY A 25 -12.13 -11.67 8.49
CA GLY A 25 -10.96 -10.93 8.03
C GLY A 25 -11.34 -9.78 7.09
N LEU A 26 -12.32 -10.00 6.21
CA LEU A 26 -12.81 -8.95 5.32
C LEU A 26 -13.56 -7.85 6.09
N GLU A 27 -14.35 -8.20 7.10
CA GLU A 27 -15.01 -7.25 7.99
C GLU A 27 -13.98 -6.42 8.76
N PHE A 28 -12.95 -7.08 9.32
CA PHE A 28 -11.86 -6.40 10.00
C PHE A 28 -11.18 -5.36 9.09
N MET A 29 -10.85 -5.76 7.85
CA MET A 29 -10.20 -4.88 6.87
C MET A 29 -11.08 -3.70 6.43
N ASN A 30 -12.40 -3.75 6.63
CA ASN A 30 -13.33 -2.66 6.34
C ASN A 30 -13.80 -1.92 7.60
N THR A 31 -13.36 -2.36 8.79
CA THR A 31 -13.64 -1.68 10.05
C THR A 31 -12.68 -0.52 10.26
N LYS A 32 -13.23 0.69 10.48
CA LYS A 32 -12.41 1.86 10.77
C LYS A 32 -12.01 1.89 12.25
N TYR A 33 -10.73 2.02 12.50
CA TYR A 33 -10.12 2.07 13.84
C TYR A 33 -10.40 0.83 14.69
N PRO A 34 -10.12 -0.39 14.18
CA PRO A 34 -10.26 -1.59 14.98
C PRO A 34 -9.33 -1.53 16.21
N THR A 35 -9.79 -2.04 17.33
CA THR A 35 -9.04 -2.03 18.58
C THR A 35 -8.57 -3.41 19.01
N ASP A 36 -9.02 -4.47 18.34
CA ASP A 36 -8.59 -5.84 18.62
C ASP A 36 -7.93 -6.45 17.38
N TYR A 37 -6.63 -6.70 17.47
CA TYR A 37 -5.79 -7.33 16.44
C TYR A 37 -5.52 -8.82 16.75
N ASN A 38 -6.06 -9.35 17.86
CA ASN A 38 -5.92 -10.76 18.26
C ASN A 38 -6.96 -11.70 17.62
N ILE A 39 -7.66 -11.25 16.62
CA ILE A 39 -8.56 -12.12 15.85
C ILE A 39 -7.76 -13.12 15.01
N GLU A 40 -8.31 -14.32 14.81
CA GLU A 40 -7.62 -15.41 14.12
C GLU A 40 -7.10 -15.02 12.71
N PRO A 41 -7.86 -14.30 11.86
CA PRO A 41 -7.38 -13.82 10.56
C PRO A 41 -6.10 -12.99 10.62
N VAL A 42 -6.00 -12.08 11.58
CA VAL A 42 -4.83 -11.20 11.72
C VAL A 42 -3.64 -11.97 12.27
N VAL A 43 -3.83 -12.80 13.31
CA VAL A 43 -2.76 -13.64 13.88
C VAL A 43 -2.18 -14.58 12.83
N ASN A 44 -3.02 -15.22 12.02
CA ASN A 44 -2.58 -16.11 10.94
C ASN A 44 -1.80 -15.36 9.85
N ALA A 45 -2.25 -14.17 9.45
CA ALA A 45 -1.53 -13.34 8.48
C ALA A 45 -0.17 -12.86 9.02
N VAL A 46 -0.09 -12.49 10.30
CA VAL A 46 1.16 -12.14 10.97
C VAL A 46 2.11 -13.34 11.06
N ALA A 47 1.60 -14.54 11.34
CA ALA A 47 2.40 -15.77 11.36
C ALA A 47 2.98 -16.10 9.98
N GLU A 48 2.18 -15.96 8.92
CA GLU A 48 2.65 -16.18 7.55
C GLU A 48 3.68 -15.11 7.14
N MET A 49 3.47 -13.84 7.53
CA MET A 49 4.43 -12.76 7.27
C MET A 49 5.76 -13.00 8.00
N GLN A 50 5.76 -13.47 9.26
CA GLN A 50 6.97 -13.87 9.97
C GLN A 50 7.74 -14.95 9.22
N LYS A 51 7.05 -15.98 8.75
CA LYS A 51 7.63 -17.06 7.94
C LYS A 51 8.23 -16.53 6.64
N TRP A 52 7.60 -15.54 6.00
CA TRP A 52 8.12 -14.92 4.78
C TRP A 52 9.42 -14.15 5.05
N TYR A 53 9.49 -13.37 6.14
CA TYR A 53 10.75 -12.70 6.51
C TYR A 53 11.88 -13.68 6.75
N GLN A 54 11.59 -14.81 7.38
CA GLN A 54 12.61 -15.80 7.75
C GLN A 54 13.10 -16.67 6.59
N ASN A 55 12.30 -16.82 5.51
CA ASN A 55 12.57 -17.83 4.50
C ASN A 55 12.53 -17.34 3.05
N TYR A 56 11.79 -16.25 2.73
CA TYR A 56 11.42 -15.93 1.35
C TYR A 56 11.65 -14.48 0.94
N THR A 57 12.28 -13.67 1.78
CA THR A 57 12.63 -12.29 1.46
C THR A 57 14.14 -12.10 1.47
N THR A 58 14.60 -10.93 1.06
CA THR A 58 16.01 -10.54 1.10
C THR A 58 16.44 -10.18 2.52
N LEU A 59 17.72 -10.35 2.84
CA LEU A 59 18.25 -10.08 4.19
C LEU A 59 18.09 -8.60 4.61
N ASP A 60 18.10 -7.69 3.65
CA ASP A 60 17.94 -6.26 3.85
C ASP A 60 16.48 -5.81 4.00
N ALA A 61 15.51 -6.73 3.94
CA ALA A 61 14.11 -6.42 4.24
C ALA A 61 13.91 -6.03 5.71
N VAL A 62 14.69 -6.63 6.62
CA VAL A 62 14.69 -6.27 8.03
C VAL A 62 15.58 -5.04 8.24
N GLY A 63 14.97 -3.93 8.63
CA GLY A 63 15.60 -2.60 8.70
C GLY A 63 15.56 -1.83 7.38
N GLY A 64 15.10 -2.43 6.29
CA GLY A 64 14.96 -1.80 4.98
C GLY A 64 13.67 -1.01 4.82
N ALA A 65 13.76 0.08 4.07
CA ALA A 65 12.64 0.91 3.64
C ALA A 65 12.11 0.44 2.26
N TYR A 66 11.11 1.14 1.74
CA TYR A 66 10.53 0.88 0.43
C TYR A 66 11.59 0.80 -0.69
N GLU A 67 12.55 1.71 -0.70
CA GLU A 67 13.61 1.74 -1.71
C GLU A 67 14.42 0.45 -1.76
N ASN A 68 14.65 -0.21 -0.62
CA ASN A 68 15.32 -1.50 -0.57
C ASN A 68 14.47 -2.59 -1.28
N ALA A 69 13.18 -2.63 -1.01
CA ALA A 69 12.26 -3.57 -1.65
C ALA A 69 12.15 -3.31 -3.17
N ALA A 70 12.01 -2.05 -3.57
CA ALA A 70 11.93 -1.62 -4.96
C ALA A 70 13.23 -1.94 -5.73
N ASN A 71 14.39 -1.60 -5.17
CA ASN A 71 15.69 -1.85 -5.79
C ASN A 71 15.98 -3.35 -5.96
N ASN A 72 15.57 -4.20 -5.01
CA ASN A 72 15.67 -5.65 -5.15
C ASN A 72 14.81 -6.17 -6.31
N PHE A 73 13.61 -5.60 -6.51
CA PHE A 73 12.75 -5.94 -7.64
C PHE A 73 13.34 -5.42 -8.97
N PHE A 74 13.77 -4.17 -9.04
CA PHE A 74 14.37 -3.57 -10.23
C PHE A 74 15.66 -4.27 -10.68
N SER A 75 16.42 -4.80 -9.72
CA SER A 75 17.66 -5.56 -9.99
C SER A 75 17.43 -7.03 -10.31
N GLY A 76 16.18 -7.51 -10.27
CA GLY A 76 15.84 -8.91 -10.50
C GLY A 76 16.24 -9.85 -9.36
N ASN A 77 16.57 -9.34 -8.17
CA ASN A 77 16.90 -10.15 -6.99
C ASN A 77 15.68 -10.84 -6.39
N VAL A 78 14.48 -10.27 -6.63
CA VAL A 78 13.19 -10.85 -6.24
C VAL A 78 12.25 -10.88 -7.44
N ALA A 79 11.41 -11.89 -7.51
CA ALA A 79 10.49 -12.10 -8.63
C ALA A 79 9.18 -11.33 -8.49
N MET A 80 8.84 -10.87 -7.29
CA MET A 80 7.55 -10.23 -6.99
C MET A 80 7.73 -9.13 -5.95
N ILE A 81 6.90 -8.09 -6.08
CA ILE A 81 6.73 -7.04 -5.07
C ILE A 81 5.24 -6.74 -4.90
N CYS A 82 4.78 -6.60 -3.67
CA CYS A 82 3.45 -6.10 -3.37
C CYS A 82 3.48 -4.57 -3.52
N ASN A 83 2.72 -4.07 -4.49
CA ASN A 83 2.70 -2.63 -4.79
C ASN A 83 1.40 -2.25 -5.50
N GLY A 84 1.33 -1.05 -6.05
CA GLY A 84 0.20 -0.54 -6.79
C GLY A 84 0.61 0.15 -8.10
N PRO A 85 -0.37 0.69 -8.85
CA PRO A 85 -0.15 1.24 -10.19
C PRO A 85 0.80 2.45 -10.20
N TRP A 86 0.99 3.13 -9.08
CA TRP A 86 1.94 4.25 -8.95
C TRP A 86 3.40 3.88 -9.24
N MET A 87 3.75 2.59 -9.20
CA MET A 87 5.11 2.09 -9.51
C MET A 87 5.33 1.89 -11.02
N ILE A 88 4.26 1.86 -11.83
CA ILE A 88 4.35 1.49 -13.26
C ILE A 88 5.29 2.43 -14.03
N GLY A 89 5.25 3.73 -13.73
CA GLY A 89 6.12 4.71 -14.37
C GLY A 89 7.61 4.47 -14.12
N ASP A 90 7.98 3.84 -13.01
CA ASP A 90 9.37 3.54 -12.66
C ASP A 90 9.96 2.43 -13.56
N PHE A 91 9.13 1.55 -14.12
CA PHE A 91 9.61 0.41 -14.91
C PHE A 91 10.21 0.80 -16.27
N SER A 92 9.85 1.97 -16.80
CA SER A 92 10.41 2.54 -18.02
C SER A 92 11.46 3.65 -17.75
N ASP A 93 11.69 3.99 -16.49
CA ASP A 93 12.70 4.97 -16.10
C ASP A 93 14.10 4.33 -16.08
N THR A 94 14.89 4.58 -17.11
CA THR A 94 16.26 4.01 -17.25
C THR A 94 17.25 4.50 -16.19
N SER A 95 16.90 5.48 -15.37
CA SER A 95 17.68 5.86 -14.19
C SER A 95 17.47 4.91 -13.01
N LYS A 96 16.36 4.13 -13.02
CA LYS A 96 15.95 3.21 -11.94
C LYS A 96 16.06 1.74 -12.37
N THR A 97 15.77 1.46 -13.63
CA THR A 97 15.65 0.09 -14.14
C THR A 97 16.50 -0.10 -15.39
N PRO A 98 16.95 -1.33 -15.69
CA PRO A 98 17.59 -1.66 -16.96
C PRO A 98 16.66 -1.35 -18.17
N ASP A 99 17.25 -1.03 -19.31
CA ASP A 99 16.51 -0.82 -20.56
C ASP A 99 15.66 -2.06 -20.90
N GLY A 100 14.38 -1.84 -21.21
CA GLY A 100 13.42 -2.91 -21.51
C GLY A 100 12.93 -3.69 -20.28
N PHE A 101 13.15 -3.21 -19.07
CA PHE A 101 12.65 -3.84 -17.83
C PHE A 101 11.12 -3.94 -17.84
N ASP A 102 10.43 -2.90 -18.26
CA ASP A 102 8.97 -2.81 -18.39
C ASP A 102 8.35 -3.93 -19.22
N GLN A 103 9.10 -4.46 -20.21
CA GLN A 103 8.65 -5.56 -21.07
C GLN A 103 8.67 -6.93 -20.37
N ASN A 104 9.31 -7.01 -19.21
CA ASN A 104 9.47 -8.25 -18.44
C ASN A 104 8.66 -8.24 -17.13
N VAL A 105 7.90 -7.17 -16.89
CA VAL A 105 7.02 -7.04 -15.72
C VAL A 105 5.58 -7.35 -16.11
N GLY A 106 4.87 -8.07 -15.28
CA GLY A 106 3.44 -8.31 -15.39
C GLY A 106 2.70 -7.89 -14.13
N VAL A 107 1.40 -7.86 -14.21
CA VAL A 107 0.49 -7.52 -13.11
C VAL A 107 -0.29 -8.76 -12.70
N ALA A 108 -0.51 -8.94 -11.41
CA ALA A 108 -1.36 -9.99 -10.87
C ALA A 108 -2.21 -9.46 -9.70
N ALA A 109 -3.43 -9.95 -9.59
CA ALA A 109 -4.22 -9.76 -8.38
C ALA A 109 -3.55 -10.46 -7.19
N TYR A 110 -3.78 -9.97 -5.99
CA TYR A 110 -3.42 -10.73 -4.80
C TYR A 110 -4.15 -12.09 -4.79
N PRO A 111 -3.56 -13.12 -4.17
CA PRO A 111 -4.24 -14.39 -3.97
C PRO A 111 -5.65 -14.21 -3.36
N GLY A 112 -6.61 -15.03 -3.76
CA GLY A 112 -8.00 -14.89 -3.33
C GLY A 112 -8.81 -13.91 -4.17
N ASN A 113 -8.33 -13.52 -5.35
CA ASN A 113 -9.02 -12.60 -6.27
C ASN A 113 -9.32 -11.24 -5.63
N PHE A 114 -8.31 -10.67 -5.00
CA PHE A 114 -8.39 -9.49 -4.14
C PHE A 114 -7.69 -8.28 -4.77
N VAL A 115 -8.29 -7.10 -4.56
CA VAL A 115 -7.69 -5.79 -4.81
C VAL A 115 -8.09 -4.81 -3.70
N TYR A 116 -7.19 -3.90 -3.38
CA TYR A 116 -7.53 -2.75 -2.55
C TYR A 116 -8.41 -1.76 -3.32
N ASP A 117 -9.50 -1.33 -2.71
CA ASP A 117 -10.49 -0.42 -3.30
C ASP A 117 -10.79 0.71 -2.31
N ALA A 118 -9.80 1.55 -2.07
CA ALA A 118 -9.95 2.71 -1.20
C ALA A 118 -9.10 3.87 -1.72
N PRO A 119 -9.55 5.11 -1.54
CA PRO A 119 -8.70 6.26 -1.74
C PRO A 119 -7.59 6.23 -0.68
N ILE A 120 -6.33 6.17 -1.15
CA ILE A 120 -5.18 6.09 -0.24
C ILE A 120 -4.75 7.49 0.20
N GLU A 121 -4.94 8.49 -0.65
CA GLU A 121 -4.43 9.83 -0.44
C GLU A 121 -5.54 10.89 -0.55
N GLY A 122 -5.41 11.95 0.24
CA GLY A 122 -6.23 13.14 0.17
C GLY A 122 -5.41 14.37 0.47
N MET A 123 -5.81 15.50 -0.10
CA MET A 123 -5.19 16.80 0.16
C MET A 123 -6.03 17.58 1.14
N PHE A 124 -5.38 18.14 2.15
CA PHE A 124 -6.01 18.96 3.19
C PHE A 124 -5.38 20.36 3.21
N VAL A 125 -6.19 21.36 3.38
CA VAL A 125 -5.73 22.73 3.66
C VAL A 125 -5.84 22.96 5.16
N THR A 126 -4.71 23.18 5.82
CA THR A 126 -4.69 23.61 7.22
C THR A 126 -5.06 25.09 7.29
N LYS A 127 -5.82 25.47 8.33
CA LYS A 127 -6.15 26.86 8.61
C LYS A 127 -4.86 27.68 8.74
N GLN A 128 -4.80 28.81 8.04
CA GLN A 128 -3.71 29.75 8.10
C GLN A 128 -4.13 31.03 8.84
N ASP A 129 -3.18 31.65 9.54
CA ASP A 129 -3.41 32.97 10.16
C ASP A 129 -3.39 34.10 9.11
N ASP A 130 -2.65 33.91 8.02
CA ASP A 130 -2.62 34.82 6.87
C ASP A 130 -3.64 34.38 5.81
N PRO A 131 -4.69 35.16 5.54
CA PRO A 131 -5.69 34.83 4.52
C PRO A 131 -5.09 34.63 3.10
N ALA A 132 -4.01 35.31 2.76
CA ALA A 132 -3.37 35.17 1.45
C ALA A 132 -2.70 33.79 1.31
N LEU A 133 -2.11 33.27 2.39
CA LEU A 133 -1.55 31.91 2.42
C LEU A 133 -2.65 30.84 2.34
N GLU A 134 -3.78 31.06 3.03
CA GLU A 134 -4.93 30.16 2.95
C GLU A 134 -5.51 30.10 1.54
N GLU A 135 -5.69 31.25 0.88
CA GLU A 135 -6.15 31.34 -0.49
C GLU A 135 -5.19 30.65 -1.47
N ALA A 136 -3.90 30.86 -1.32
CA ALA A 136 -2.87 30.20 -2.14
C ALA A 136 -2.87 28.67 -1.94
N ALA A 137 -2.99 28.17 -0.70
CA ALA A 137 -3.08 26.76 -0.40
C ALA A 137 -4.35 26.13 -1.01
N ILE A 138 -5.50 26.79 -0.92
CA ILE A 138 -6.74 26.36 -1.55
C ILE A 138 -6.58 26.32 -3.08
N ALA A 139 -5.96 27.34 -3.68
CA ALA A 139 -5.73 27.38 -5.12
C ALA A 139 -4.82 26.22 -5.57
N MET A 140 -3.79 25.90 -4.81
CA MET A 140 -2.89 24.77 -5.07
C MET A 140 -3.64 23.43 -5.02
N VAL A 141 -4.46 23.19 -4.00
CA VAL A 141 -5.26 21.95 -3.92
C VAL A 141 -6.24 21.86 -5.10
N LYS A 142 -6.94 22.94 -5.44
CA LYS A 142 -7.82 22.98 -6.60
C LYS A 142 -7.10 22.71 -7.91
N PHE A 143 -5.86 23.17 -8.07
CA PHE A 143 -5.05 22.88 -9.25
C PHE A 143 -4.71 21.40 -9.33
N PHE A 144 -4.14 20.80 -8.27
CA PHE A 144 -3.77 19.38 -8.28
C PHE A 144 -4.96 18.41 -8.40
N THR A 145 -6.14 18.83 -7.90
CA THR A 145 -7.36 18.02 -8.02
C THR A 145 -8.18 18.32 -9.28
N SER A 146 -7.72 19.24 -10.13
CA SER A 146 -8.42 19.55 -11.38
C SER A 146 -8.31 18.39 -12.37
N PRO A 147 -9.31 18.20 -13.27
CA PRO A 147 -9.24 17.18 -14.32
C PRO A 147 -7.99 17.31 -15.19
N GLU A 148 -7.59 18.54 -15.51
CA GLU A 148 -6.42 18.83 -16.34
C GLU A 148 -5.12 18.34 -15.69
N SER A 149 -4.94 18.60 -14.39
CA SER A 149 -3.75 18.13 -13.66
C SER A 149 -3.76 16.61 -13.51
N GLN A 150 -4.92 16.00 -13.29
CA GLN A 150 -5.03 14.55 -13.19
C GLN A 150 -4.84 13.85 -14.54
N GLN A 151 -5.29 14.48 -15.63
CA GLN A 151 -4.98 14.01 -16.99
C GLN A 151 -3.47 14.02 -17.25
N LEU A 152 -2.79 15.11 -16.88
CA LEU A 152 -1.34 15.21 -17.03
C LEU A 152 -0.59 14.17 -16.19
N ALA A 153 -1.02 13.92 -14.94
CA ALA A 153 -0.44 12.90 -14.09
C ALA A 153 -0.63 11.48 -14.65
N LEU A 154 -1.78 11.21 -15.25
CA LEU A 154 -2.04 9.96 -15.96
C LEU A 154 -1.10 9.80 -17.17
N GLU A 155 -0.96 10.83 -17.99
CA GLU A 155 -0.15 10.79 -19.21
C GLU A 155 1.36 10.70 -18.93
N MET A 156 1.82 11.34 -17.87
CA MET A 156 3.25 11.39 -17.55
C MET A 156 3.73 10.26 -16.63
N GLN A 157 2.87 9.76 -15.75
CA GLN A 157 3.25 8.85 -14.67
C GLN A 157 2.38 7.58 -14.57
N GLY A 158 1.32 7.48 -15.38
CA GLY A 158 0.39 6.36 -15.28
C GLY A 158 -0.44 6.36 -13.98
N MET A 159 -0.60 7.53 -13.35
CA MET A 159 -1.42 7.64 -12.14
C MET A 159 -2.91 7.52 -12.46
N VAL A 160 -3.61 6.67 -11.71
CA VAL A 160 -5.07 6.51 -11.86
C VAL A 160 -5.78 7.77 -11.38
N PRO A 161 -6.56 8.46 -12.23
CA PRO A 161 -7.24 9.68 -11.84
C PRO A 161 -8.42 9.38 -10.90
N ALA A 162 -8.60 10.22 -9.89
CA ALA A 162 -9.78 10.18 -9.02
C ALA A 162 -10.99 10.91 -9.63
N ALA A 163 -10.76 11.85 -10.56
CA ALA A 163 -11.81 12.59 -11.22
C ALA A 163 -12.48 11.73 -12.30
N ALA A 164 -13.77 11.43 -12.14
CA ALA A 164 -14.55 10.63 -13.08
C ALA A 164 -14.68 11.25 -14.50
N SER A 165 -14.32 12.52 -14.67
CA SER A 165 -14.30 13.21 -15.95
C SER A 165 -13.03 13.00 -16.74
N VAL A 166 -11.99 12.37 -16.15
CA VAL A 166 -10.75 12.03 -16.83
C VAL A 166 -10.89 10.62 -17.40
N GLU A 167 -10.86 10.52 -18.73
CA GLU A 167 -10.99 9.23 -19.42
C GLU A 167 -9.63 8.54 -19.55
N ILE A 168 -9.58 7.25 -19.20
CA ILE A 168 -8.37 6.42 -19.29
C ILE A 168 -8.35 5.70 -20.65
N THR A 169 -8.55 6.43 -21.75
CA THR A 169 -8.80 5.85 -23.08
C THR A 169 -7.56 5.46 -23.85
N ASP A 170 -6.41 6.13 -23.66
CA ASP A 170 -5.19 5.89 -24.47
C ASP A 170 -3.98 5.42 -23.66
N THR A 171 -4.16 5.07 -22.40
CA THR A 171 -3.07 4.61 -21.52
C THR A 171 -2.46 3.28 -21.94
N ALA A 172 -3.20 2.45 -22.69
CA ALA A 172 -2.69 1.19 -23.22
C ALA A 172 -1.50 1.35 -24.19
N THR A 173 -1.29 2.54 -24.74
CA THR A 173 -0.13 2.83 -25.60
C THR A 173 1.06 3.37 -24.84
N THR A 174 0.84 4.15 -23.79
CA THR A 174 1.91 4.77 -22.98
C THR A 174 2.27 3.92 -21.76
N PHE A 175 1.28 3.32 -21.11
CA PHE A 175 1.45 2.45 -19.95
C PHE A 175 0.63 1.17 -20.10
N PRO A 176 1.10 0.17 -20.88
CA PRO A 176 0.37 -1.09 -21.09
C PRO A 176 -0.01 -1.81 -19.82
N LEU A 177 0.88 -1.79 -18.81
CA LEU A 177 0.66 -2.42 -17.50
C LEU A 177 -0.48 -1.75 -16.71
N LEU A 178 -0.75 -0.47 -16.94
CA LEU A 178 -1.90 0.19 -16.31
C LEU A 178 -3.23 -0.37 -16.86
N GLY A 179 -3.32 -0.60 -18.17
CA GLY A 179 -4.48 -1.23 -18.76
C GLY A 179 -4.69 -2.65 -18.23
N GLU A 180 -3.61 -3.43 -18.13
CA GLU A 180 -3.64 -4.78 -17.52
C GLU A 180 -4.08 -4.73 -16.06
N PHE A 181 -3.51 -3.82 -15.25
CA PHE A 181 -3.93 -3.61 -13.86
C PHE A 181 -5.42 -3.30 -13.73
N LEU A 182 -5.94 -2.36 -14.53
CA LEU A 182 -7.35 -1.95 -14.47
C LEU A 182 -8.29 -3.10 -14.86
N ASN A 183 -7.92 -3.90 -15.85
CA ASN A 183 -8.68 -5.10 -16.23
C ASN A 183 -8.72 -6.11 -15.09
N ILE A 184 -7.57 -6.46 -14.51
CA ILE A 184 -7.48 -7.39 -13.38
C ILE A 184 -8.27 -6.84 -12.18
N ALA A 185 -8.10 -5.56 -11.85
CA ALA A 185 -8.81 -4.93 -10.74
C ALA A 185 -10.34 -4.94 -10.95
N SER A 186 -10.81 -4.81 -12.19
CA SER A 186 -12.25 -4.87 -12.50
C SER A 186 -12.86 -6.27 -12.27
N GLU A 187 -12.06 -7.32 -12.43
CA GLU A 187 -12.46 -8.71 -12.26
C GLU A 187 -12.36 -9.21 -10.82
N CYS A 188 -11.65 -8.48 -9.95
CA CYS A 188 -11.51 -8.84 -8.54
C CYS A 188 -12.86 -8.74 -7.80
N THR A 189 -13.19 -9.80 -7.06
CA THR A 189 -14.46 -9.92 -6.33
C THR A 189 -14.33 -9.62 -4.85
N VAL A 190 -13.12 -9.75 -4.29
CA VAL A 190 -12.84 -9.40 -2.90
C VAL A 190 -12.16 -8.04 -2.87
N ARG A 191 -12.71 -7.09 -2.11
CA ARG A 191 -12.26 -5.70 -2.03
C ARG A 191 -12.27 -5.21 -0.61
N SER A 192 -11.25 -4.46 -0.20
CA SER A 192 -11.23 -3.81 1.11
C SER A 192 -10.47 -2.50 1.09
N ASN A 193 -10.61 -1.76 2.19
CA ASN A 193 -9.71 -0.66 2.53
C ASN A 193 -8.27 -1.16 2.71
N THR A 194 -7.31 -0.24 2.69
CA THR A 194 -5.94 -0.55 3.08
C THR A 194 -5.85 -0.76 4.59
N PHE A 195 -4.94 -1.64 5.00
CA PHE A 195 -4.69 -1.89 6.42
C PHE A 195 -4.29 -0.59 7.15
N THR A 196 -3.41 0.20 6.55
CA THR A 196 -2.95 1.49 7.09
C THR A 196 -4.07 2.53 7.19
N GLY A 197 -4.98 2.57 6.22
CA GLY A 197 -6.08 3.55 6.17
C GLY A 197 -7.10 3.40 7.29
N ASN A 198 -7.15 2.23 7.93
CA ASN A 198 -8.09 1.92 9.01
C ASN A 198 -7.46 1.91 10.40
N MET A 199 -6.15 2.05 10.52
CA MET A 199 -5.45 2.07 11.82
C MET A 199 -5.77 3.32 12.64
N VAL A 200 -5.77 3.18 13.96
CA VAL A 200 -5.73 4.34 14.85
C VAL A 200 -4.44 5.14 14.63
N PRO A 201 -4.45 6.46 14.80
CA PRO A 201 -3.24 7.28 14.62
C PRO A 201 -2.05 6.77 15.45
N GLY A 202 -0.87 6.70 14.82
CA GLY A 202 0.37 6.24 15.42
C GLY A 202 0.57 4.71 15.46
N LEU A 203 -0.46 3.91 15.13
CA LEU A 203 -0.31 2.45 15.15
C LEU A 203 0.61 1.96 14.02
N GLN A 204 0.62 2.64 12.87
CA GLN A 204 1.54 2.30 11.79
C GLN A 204 3.01 2.46 12.20
N ASP A 205 3.32 3.53 12.95
CA ASP A 205 4.68 3.76 13.46
C ASP A 205 5.09 2.67 14.45
N LEU A 206 4.19 2.29 15.35
CA LEU A 206 4.42 1.17 16.27
C LEU A 206 4.61 -0.15 15.52
N PHE A 207 3.76 -0.44 14.54
CA PHE A 207 3.86 -1.64 13.72
C PHE A 207 5.24 -1.74 13.06
N SER A 208 5.69 -0.67 12.42
CA SER A 208 7.00 -0.59 11.77
C SER A 208 8.15 -0.75 12.77
N ALA A 209 8.06 -0.13 13.95
CA ALA A 209 9.08 -0.22 15.01
C ALA A 209 9.21 -1.64 15.58
N GLU A 210 8.11 -2.38 15.72
CA GLU A 210 8.09 -3.70 16.32
C GLU A 210 8.23 -4.85 15.30
N LEU A 211 8.00 -4.59 14.02
CA LEU A 211 8.06 -5.59 12.96
C LEU A 211 9.41 -6.31 12.85
N PRO A 212 10.57 -5.66 13.06
CA PRO A 212 11.87 -6.36 13.11
C PRO A 212 11.94 -7.43 14.21
N ASN A 213 11.30 -7.21 15.35
CA ASN A 213 11.25 -8.18 16.45
C ASN A 213 10.41 -9.41 16.07
N LEU A 214 9.31 -9.21 15.35
CA LEU A 214 8.52 -10.31 14.78
C LEU A 214 9.35 -11.07 13.74
N ALA A 215 9.94 -10.36 12.77
CA ALA A 215 10.72 -10.95 11.69
C ALA A 215 11.87 -11.82 12.20
N ASN A 216 12.55 -11.38 13.26
CA ASN A 216 13.66 -12.10 13.88
C ASN A 216 13.21 -13.22 14.86
N GLY A 217 11.90 -13.38 15.08
CA GLY A 217 11.36 -14.39 16.00
C GLY A 217 11.49 -14.02 17.47
N THR A 218 11.74 -12.75 17.83
CA THR A 218 11.74 -12.26 19.21
C THR A 218 10.33 -12.29 19.78
N TYR A 219 9.33 -11.98 18.95
CA TYR A 219 7.91 -12.10 19.27
C TYR A 219 7.27 -13.27 18.56
N THR A 220 6.32 -13.91 19.22
CA THR A 220 5.34 -14.75 18.52
C THR A 220 4.33 -13.88 17.78
N PRO A 221 3.60 -14.42 16.78
CA PRO A 221 2.52 -13.69 16.13
C PRO A 221 1.48 -13.13 17.10
N GLU A 222 1.09 -13.92 18.10
CA GLU A 222 0.12 -13.51 19.12
C GLU A 222 0.66 -12.36 19.99
N GLN A 223 1.94 -12.41 20.37
CA GLN A 223 2.58 -11.33 21.14
C GLN A 223 2.62 -10.04 20.34
N PHE A 224 2.92 -10.12 19.04
CA PHE A 224 2.91 -8.95 18.17
C PHE A 224 1.50 -8.37 18.02
N CYS A 225 0.49 -9.22 17.77
CA CYS A 225 -0.92 -8.79 17.71
C CYS A 225 -1.40 -8.19 19.04
N GLN A 226 -0.94 -8.72 20.19
CA GLN A 226 -1.28 -8.16 21.50
C GLN A 226 -0.71 -6.75 21.67
N ILE A 227 0.53 -6.50 21.23
CA ILE A 227 1.14 -5.15 21.26
C ILE A 227 0.30 -4.16 20.43
N LEU A 228 -0.15 -4.55 19.24
CA LEU A 228 -1.01 -3.73 18.41
C LEU A 228 -2.38 -3.47 19.08
N THR A 229 -2.98 -4.50 19.66
CA THR A 229 -4.25 -4.43 20.38
C THR A 229 -4.17 -3.47 21.58
N ASP A 230 -3.14 -3.61 22.41
CA ASP A 230 -2.96 -2.77 23.60
C ASP A 230 -2.80 -1.29 23.21
N PHE A 231 -2.05 -1.01 22.16
CA PHE A 231 -1.89 0.35 21.64
C PHE A 231 -3.20 0.89 21.07
N ALA A 232 -3.88 0.11 20.24
CA ALA A 232 -5.13 0.54 19.60
C ALA A 232 -6.23 0.81 20.62
N ALA A 233 -6.35 -0.05 21.66
CA ALA A 233 -7.30 0.14 22.74
C ALA A 233 -6.99 1.40 23.58
N ALA A 234 -5.71 1.68 23.84
CA ALA A 234 -5.29 2.88 24.58
C ALA A 234 -5.48 4.18 23.80
N ASN A 235 -5.54 4.12 22.46
CA ASN A 235 -5.67 5.26 21.54
C ASN A 235 -6.97 5.20 20.73
N ALA A 236 -8.00 4.55 21.25
CA ALA A 236 -9.28 4.40 20.57
C ALA A 236 -9.88 5.76 20.20
N VAL A 237 -10.30 5.89 18.92
CA VAL A 237 -10.94 7.11 18.40
C VAL A 237 -12.43 7.01 18.69
N SER A 238 -12.96 8.03 19.38
CA SER A 238 -14.39 8.15 19.74
C SER A 238 -15.24 8.71 18.61
#